data_28db738957b32c69c26d6cbfe0ed0e7c
#
_entry.id   28db738957b32c69c26d6cbfe0ed0e7c
#
_cell.length_a   1.000
_cell.length_b   1.000
_cell.length_c   1.000
_cell.angle_alpha   90.00
_cell.angle_beta   90.00
_cell.angle_gamma   90.00
#
_symmetry.space_group_name_H-M   'P 1'
#
loop_
_entity.id
_entity.type
_entity.pdbx_description
1 polymer ?
#
loop_
_entity_poly.entity_id
_entity_poly.type
_entity_poly.pdbx_seq_one_letter_code
_entity_poly.pdbx_strand_id
1 'polypeptide(L)'
;RGKFSPDGSMDVLTQDKVPVRLYRELEYGEQFVVFADPAEAKDFCAAVALSKKHYDSPLVLNDIMESSQFGYELNAMCRFIFNKTGMWPKLAVERNTGQATIYVLKTLNYSDLFRMVDFSSTNSHEGGGIGWVTTGHMAGGELQGTRRKMLDDEALAVRQGMLKMYDEQQIRQHMSFMMVKGRAQAKSNKKDDFVMATAGAWQVQLLTPESSFGDYDPEERAATREKWRFR
;
A
#
# COMPACT_ATOMS: atom_id res chain seq x y z
N ARG A 1 -4.52 -16.23 7.56
CA ARG A 1 -3.35 -16.35 6.67
C ARG A 1 -3.78 -17.05 5.39
N GLY A 2 -3.28 -16.64 4.23
CA GLY A 2 -3.78 -17.21 2.99
C GLY A 2 -3.05 -16.77 1.73
N LYS A 3 -3.71 -17.03 0.64
CA LYS A 3 -3.35 -16.61 -0.71
C LYS A 3 -4.60 -16.06 -1.40
N PHE A 4 -4.46 -15.04 -2.22
CA PHE A 4 -5.57 -14.54 -3.01
C PHE A 4 -5.82 -15.39 -4.25
N SER A 5 -7.09 -15.57 -4.56
CA SER A 5 -7.53 -16.05 -5.86
C SER A 5 -7.82 -14.85 -6.79
N PRO A 6 -7.77 -15.03 -8.13
CA PRO A 6 -7.98 -13.93 -9.08
C PRO A 6 -9.34 -13.24 -8.97
N ASP A 7 -10.35 -13.92 -8.45
CA ASP A 7 -11.69 -13.36 -8.18
C ASP A 7 -11.77 -12.49 -6.92
N GLY A 8 -10.67 -12.37 -6.17
CA GLY A 8 -10.62 -11.64 -4.90
C GLY A 8 -11.15 -12.43 -3.70
N SER A 9 -11.26 -13.76 -3.81
CA SER A 9 -11.39 -14.61 -2.63
C SER A 9 -10.03 -14.87 -1.99
N MET A 10 -10.03 -15.34 -0.75
CA MET A 10 -8.81 -15.67 -0.02
C MET A 10 -8.89 -17.13 0.44
N ASP A 11 -8.00 -17.96 -0.09
CA ASP A 11 -7.83 -19.34 0.36
C ASP A 11 -7.04 -19.34 1.69
N VAL A 12 -7.63 -19.91 2.71
CA VAL A 12 -6.98 -20.02 4.04
C VAL A 12 -5.96 -21.15 3.99
N LEU A 13 -4.72 -20.81 4.30
CA LEU A 13 -3.61 -21.77 4.38
C LEU A 13 -3.14 -21.90 5.82
N THR A 14 -2.83 -23.14 6.21
CA THR A 14 -2.34 -23.47 7.58
C THR A 14 -0.83 -23.37 7.73
N GLN A 15 -0.11 -23.04 6.66
CA GLN A 15 1.34 -22.95 6.65
C GLN A 15 1.83 -21.67 7.34
N ASP A 16 3.00 -21.72 7.96
CA ASP A 16 3.59 -20.58 8.69
C ASP A 16 4.09 -19.45 7.77
N LYS A 17 4.46 -19.80 6.54
CA LYS A 17 4.94 -18.82 5.55
C LYS A 17 3.91 -18.66 4.43
N VAL A 18 2.97 -17.78 4.64
CA VAL A 18 1.97 -17.41 3.64
C VAL A 18 2.12 -15.93 3.27
N PRO A 19 1.95 -15.58 1.98
CA PRO A 19 2.16 -14.22 1.52
C PRO A 19 1.15 -13.24 2.08
N VAL A 20 -0.09 -13.66 2.31
CA VAL A 20 -1.19 -12.81 2.75
C VAL A 20 -1.56 -13.09 4.20
N ARG A 21 -1.67 -12.04 4.99
CA ARG A 21 -2.07 -12.13 6.39
C ARG A 21 -3.15 -11.10 6.70
N LEU A 22 -4.32 -11.60 7.14
CA LEU A 22 -5.46 -10.81 7.59
C LEU A 22 -5.59 -10.96 9.12
N TYR A 23 -5.73 -9.85 9.83
CA TYR A 23 -5.72 -9.79 11.30
C TYR A 23 -7.07 -9.44 11.93
N ARG A 24 -7.96 -8.84 11.18
CA ARG A 24 -9.36 -8.64 11.54
C ARG A 24 -10.26 -8.66 10.31
N GLU A 25 -11.53 -8.84 10.50
CA GLU A 25 -12.51 -8.68 9.42
C GLU A 25 -12.57 -7.23 8.95
N LEU A 26 -12.80 -7.05 7.65
CA LEU A 26 -12.99 -5.76 7.02
C LEU A 26 -14.47 -5.42 7.03
N GLU A 27 -14.81 -4.21 7.43
CA GLU A 27 -16.19 -3.77 7.59
C GLU A 27 -16.77 -3.25 6.26
N TYR A 28 -18.07 -3.49 6.04
CA TYR A 28 -18.76 -2.90 4.91
C TYR A 28 -18.72 -1.37 5.02
N GLY A 29 -18.35 -0.70 3.93
CA GLY A 29 -18.21 0.74 3.89
C GLY A 29 -16.87 1.27 4.40
N GLU A 30 -16.00 0.41 4.89
CA GLU A 30 -14.67 0.79 5.34
C GLU A 30 -13.77 1.14 4.13
N GLN A 31 -13.16 2.32 4.18
CA GLN A 31 -12.23 2.78 3.16
C GLN A 31 -10.80 2.39 3.48
N PHE A 32 -10.09 1.96 2.44
CA PHE A 32 -8.69 1.57 2.55
C PHE A 32 -7.79 2.34 1.59
N VAL A 33 -6.57 2.54 2.03
CA VAL A 33 -5.42 2.86 1.18
C VAL A 33 -4.52 1.65 1.16
N VAL A 34 -4.06 1.27 -0.02
CA VAL A 34 -3.02 0.24 -0.19
C VAL A 34 -1.76 0.91 -0.73
N PHE A 35 -0.64 0.66 -0.08
CA PHE A 35 0.66 1.03 -0.62
C PHE A 35 1.49 -0.23 -0.87
N ALA A 36 2.10 -0.27 -2.03
CA ALA A 36 2.93 -1.36 -2.50
C ALA A 36 4.36 -0.89 -2.74
N ASP A 37 5.29 -1.62 -2.16
CA ASP A 37 6.74 -1.48 -2.33
C ASP A 37 7.25 -2.70 -3.12
N PRO A 38 7.33 -2.60 -4.46
CA PRO A 38 7.85 -3.66 -5.30
C PRO A 38 9.36 -3.77 -5.17
N ALA A 39 9.88 -4.99 -5.23
CA ALA A 39 11.30 -5.25 -5.19
C ALA A 39 11.84 -5.75 -6.53
N GLU A 40 13.15 -5.66 -6.72
CA GLU A 40 13.84 -6.28 -7.84
C GLU A 40 14.17 -7.75 -7.52
N ALA A 41 13.88 -8.61 -8.46
CA ALA A 41 14.09 -10.07 -8.66
C ALA A 41 14.53 -11.02 -7.51
N LYS A 42 14.97 -10.59 -6.35
CA LYS A 42 15.41 -11.47 -5.23
C LYS A 42 15.08 -10.91 -3.85
N ASP A 43 14.38 -9.81 -3.80
CA ASP A 43 13.96 -9.18 -2.57
C ASP A 43 12.44 -9.31 -2.37
N PHE A 44 11.96 -8.96 -1.19
CA PHE A 44 10.55 -9.07 -0.87
C PHE A 44 9.75 -7.89 -1.44
N CYS A 45 8.71 -8.20 -2.19
CA CYS A 45 7.63 -7.25 -2.44
C CYS A 45 6.76 -7.17 -1.20
N ALA A 46 6.38 -5.96 -0.78
CA ALA A 46 5.50 -5.73 0.36
C ALA A 46 4.32 -4.84 0.00
N ALA A 47 3.15 -5.15 0.53
CA ALA A 47 2.00 -4.25 0.48
C ALA A 47 1.27 -4.21 1.82
N VAL A 48 0.79 -3.03 2.16
CA VAL A 48 0.05 -2.75 3.39
C VAL A 48 -1.27 -2.09 3.03
N ALA A 49 -2.38 -2.67 3.50
CA ALA A 49 -3.69 -2.03 3.47
C ALA A 49 -3.95 -1.31 4.80
N LEU A 50 -4.07 0.00 4.74
CA LEU A 50 -4.33 0.87 5.87
C LEU A 50 -5.78 1.33 5.87
N SER A 51 -6.49 1.05 6.96
CA SER A 51 -7.86 1.51 7.17
C SER A 51 -7.90 3.00 7.47
N LYS A 52 -8.74 3.74 6.75
CA LYS A 52 -8.98 5.16 7.03
C LYS A 52 -9.86 5.38 8.26
N LYS A 53 -10.69 4.39 8.61
CA LYS A 53 -11.60 4.44 9.76
C LYS A 53 -10.89 4.15 11.08
N HIS A 54 -10.05 3.12 11.11
CA HIS A 54 -9.43 2.61 12.34
C HIS A 54 -7.96 2.98 12.49
N TYR A 55 -7.35 3.56 11.44
CA TYR A 55 -5.93 3.89 11.39
C TYR A 55 -5.05 2.68 11.75
N ASP A 56 -5.42 1.51 11.19
CA ASP A 56 -4.74 0.24 11.42
C ASP A 56 -4.41 -0.46 10.09
N SER A 57 -3.47 -1.41 10.13
CA SER A 57 -3.07 -2.22 8.98
C SER A 57 -3.51 -3.68 9.15
N PRO A 58 -4.81 -3.99 8.94
CA PRO A 58 -5.33 -5.34 9.18
C PRO A 58 -4.97 -6.36 8.12
N LEU A 59 -4.51 -5.94 6.96
CA LEU A 59 -4.21 -6.80 5.82
C LEU A 59 -2.85 -6.42 5.22
N VAL A 60 -1.98 -7.42 5.12
CA VAL A 60 -0.65 -7.26 4.53
C VAL A 60 -0.34 -8.38 3.56
N LEU A 61 0.47 -8.06 2.55
CA LEU A 61 1.04 -9.00 1.59
C LEU A 61 2.56 -8.85 1.59
N ASN A 62 3.30 -9.97 1.66
CA ASN A 62 4.76 -9.96 1.55
C ASN A 62 5.25 -11.30 1.03
N ASP A 63 5.93 -11.27 -0.12
CA ASP A 63 6.54 -12.47 -0.71
C ASP A 63 7.67 -12.08 -1.68
N ILE A 64 8.49 -13.05 -2.04
CA ILE A 64 9.49 -12.92 -3.10
C ILE A 64 8.82 -13.27 -4.42
N MET A 65 8.64 -12.28 -5.26
CA MET A 65 8.03 -12.45 -6.57
C MET A 65 8.51 -11.37 -7.54
N GLU A 66 8.30 -11.61 -8.83
CA GLU A 66 8.58 -10.59 -9.83
C GLU A 66 7.59 -9.43 -9.77
N SER A 67 8.06 -8.23 -10.08
CA SER A 67 7.26 -6.98 -10.05
C SER A 67 5.99 -7.08 -10.89
N SER A 68 6.02 -7.79 -12.01
CA SER A 68 4.83 -8.05 -12.84
C SER A 68 3.82 -8.96 -12.14
N GLN A 69 4.28 -10.05 -11.51
CA GLN A 69 3.42 -10.94 -10.73
C GLN A 69 2.81 -10.21 -9.55
N PHE A 70 3.60 -9.36 -8.89
CA PHE A 70 3.11 -8.55 -7.78
C PHE A 70 1.92 -7.65 -8.19
N GLY A 71 1.88 -7.17 -9.43
CA GLY A 71 0.73 -6.43 -9.95
C GLY A 71 -0.58 -7.24 -9.96
N TYR A 72 -0.52 -8.53 -10.29
CA TYR A 72 -1.69 -9.43 -10.22
C TYR A 72 -2.11 -9.70 -8.78
N GLU A 73 -1.18 -9.94 -7.87
CA GLU A 73 -1.46 -10.16 -6.45
C GLU A 73 -2.07 -8.90 -5.79
N LEU A 74 -1.57 -7.71 -6.14
CA LEU A 74 -2.15 -6.45 -5.68
C LEU A 74 -3.59 -6.25 -6.17
N ASN A 75 -3.85 -6.56 -7.43
CA ASN A 75 -5.20 -6.49 -7.97
C ASN A 75 -6.14 -7.46 -7.23
N ALA A 76 -5.68 -8.67 -6.94
CA ALA A 76 -6.45 -9.65 -6.18
C ALA A 76 -6.68 -9.19 -4.72
N MET A 77 -5.67 -8.62 -4.06
CA MET A 77 -5.79 -8.01 -2.74
C MET A 77 -6.83 -6.86 -2.74
N CYS A 78 -6.78 -5.99 -3.73
CA CYS A 78 -7.73 -4.88 -3.84
C CYS A 78 -9.16 -5.37 -4.14
N ARG A 79 -9.32 -6.42 -4.96
CA ARG A 79 -10.61 -7.09 -5.17
C ARG A 79 -11.14 -7.72 -3.88
N PHE A 80 -10.28 -8.36 -3.09
CA PHE A 80 -10.67 -8.89 -1.79
C PHE A 80 -11.21 -7.77 -0.87
N ILE A 81 -10.51 -6.64 -0.78
CA ILE A 81 -10.98 -5.48 -0.01
C ILE A 81 -12.33 -5.01 -0.55
N PHE A 82 -12.46 -4.82 -1.86
CA PHE A 82 -13.72 -4.42 -2.48
C PHE A 82 -14.86 -5.39 -2.19
N ASN A 83 -14.62 -6.70 -2.30
CA ASN A 83 -15.64 -7.73 -2.03
C ASN A 83 -16.13 -7.70 -0.58
N LYS A 84 -15.28 -7.31 0.36
CA LYS A 84 -15.62 -7.18 1.78
C LYS A 84 -16.26 -5.85 2.12
N THR A 85 -15.71 -4.76 1.61
CA THR A 85 -16.10 -3.41 2.03
C THR A 85 -17.10 -2.74 1.09
N GLY A 86 -17.21 -3.20 -0.15
CA GLY A 86 -17.96 -2.54 -1.20
C GLY A 86 -17.24 -1.32 -1.81
N MET A 87 -16.00 -1.04 -1.40
CA MET A 87 -15.22 0.11 -1.84
C MET A 87 -13.86 -0.31 -2.39
N TRP A 88 -13.51 0.22 -3.58
CA TRP A 88 -12.17 0.05 -4.11
C TRP A 88 -11.16 0.84 -3.26
N PRO A 89 -10.06 0.22 -2.82
CA PRO A 89 -9.03 0.95 -2.11
C PRO A 89 -8.25 1.87 -3.05
N LYS A 90 -7.78 3.01 -2.54
CA LYS A 90 -6.79 3.82 -3.24
C LYS A 90 -5.46 3.07 -3.24
N LEU A 91 -4.96 2.70 -4.42
CA LEU A 91 -3.72 1.93 -4.56
C LEU A 91 -2.57 2.82 -5.04
N ALA A 92 -1.54 2.93 -4.23
CA ALA A 92 -0.27 3.54 -4.60
C ALA A 92 0.82 2.47 -4.74
N VAL A 93 1.65 2.59 -5.76
CA VAL A 93 2.81 1.74 -5.99
C VAL A 93 4.06 2.62 -5.97
N GLU A 94 5.09 2.20 -5.27
CA GLU A 94 6.40 2.85 -5.33
C GLU A 94 6.94 2.76 -6.78
N ARG A 95 7.19 3.91 -7.39
CA ARG A 95 7.40 4.00 -8.84
C ARG A 95 8.82 3.66 -9.27
N ASN A 96 9.81 3.85 -8.39
CA ASN A 96 11.21 3.69 -8.77
C ASN A 96 11.53 2.25 -9.22
N THR A 97 10.93 1.26 -8.55
CA THR A 97 11.05 -0.17 -8.85
C THR A 97 9.76 -0.77 -9.42
N GLY A 98 8.63 -0.06 -9.34
CA GLY A 98 7.29 -0.58 -9.57
C GLY A 98 6.73 -0.39 -11.00
N GLN A 99 7.53 -0.09 -12.02
CA GLN A 99 7.01 0.18 -13.36
C GLN A 99 6.26 -1.01 -13.96
N ALA A 100 6.78 -2.23 -13.81
CA ALA A 100 6.12 -3.44 -14.30
C ALA A 100 4.80 -3.70 -13.54
N THR A 101 4.80 -3.51 -12.22
CA THR A 101 3.60 -3.59 -11.38
C THR A 101 2.50 -2.62 -11.84
N ILE A 102 2.87 -1.35 -12.06
CA ILE A 102 1.95 -0.30 -12.55
C ILE A 102 1.42 -0.65 -13.95
N TYR A 103 2.27 -1.18 -14.83
CA TYR A 103 1.85 -1.61 -16.17
C TYR A 103 0.78 -2.69 -16.10
N VAL A 104 0.98 -3.72 -15.28
CA VAL A 104 0.00 -4.80 -15.07
C VAL A 104 -1.33 -4.25 -14.52
N LEU A 105 -1.29 -3.40 -13.50
CA LEU A 105 -2.49 -2.80 -12.92
C LEU A 105 -3.28 -1.97 -13.94
N LYS A 106 -2.59 -1.23 -14.82
CA LYS A 106 -3.21 -0.51 -15.94
C LYS A 106 -3.87 -1.47 -16.94
N THR A 107 -3.18 -2.55 -17.29
CA THR A 107 -3.71 -3.57 -18.22
C THR A 107 -4.96 -4.25 -17.64
N LEU A 108 -5.01 -4.42 -16.32
CA LEU A 108 -6.17 -4.93 -15.60
C LEU A 108 -7.27 -3.87 -15.39
N ASN A 109 -7.09 -2.65 -15.90
CA ASN A 109 -8.00 -1.52 -15.75
C ASN A 109 -8.30 -1.18 -14.28
N TYR A 110 -7.30 -1.26 -13.40
CA TYR A 110 -7.48 -0.82 -12.03
C TYR A 110 -7.76 0.69 -12.00
N SER A 111 -8.93 1.08 -11.51
CA SER A 111 -9.46 2.44 -11.67
C SER A 111 -8.91 3.45 -10.66
N ASP A 112 -8.53 3.00 -9.45
CA ASP A 112 -8.23 3.88 -8.33
C ASP A 112 -6.73 3.95 -7.98
N LEU A 113 -5.89 4.03 -9.03
CA LEU A 113 -4.45 4.24 -8.87
C LEU A 113 -4.14 5.66 -8.39
N PHE A 114 -3.33 5.74 -7.33
CA PHE A 114 -2.85 7.01 -6.81
C PHE A 114 -1.96 7.71 -7.83
N ARG A 115 -2.14 9.03 -7.95
CA ARG A 115 -1.29 9.92 -8.73
C ARG A 115 -0.61 10.90 -7.80
N MET A 116 0.71 10.87 -7.79
CA MET A 116 1.49 11.84 -7.06
C MET A 116 1.45 13.18 -7.80
N VAL A 117 1.07 14.23 -7.10
CA VAL A 117 1.18 15.60 -7.60
C VAL A 117 2.57 16.11 -7.24
N ASP A 118 3.28 16.67 -8.21
CA ASP A 118 4.57 17.31 -7.95
C ASP A 118 4.32 18.68 -7.30
N PHE A 119 4.63 18.76 -6.02
CA PHE A 119 4.50 20.02 -5.25
C PHE A 119 5.66 21.00 -5.52
N SER A 120 6.70 20.58 -6.25
CA SER A 120 7.88 21.39 -6.51
C SER A 120 7.83 22.20 -7.81
N SER A 121 6.91 21.86 -8.72
CA SER A 121 6.79 22.56 -10.00
C SER A 121 5.65 23.59 -9.96
N THR A 122 5.96 24.82 -10.36
CA THR A 122 4.96 25.88 -10.61
C THR A 122 4.05 25.53 -11.80
N ASN A 123 4.40 24.49 -12.59
CA ASN A 123 3.60 23.94 -13.67
C ASN A 123 3.01 22.59 -13.23
N SER A 124 1.79 22.61 -12.70
CA SER A 124 1.06 21.47 -12.15
C SER A 124 0.78 20.30 -13.14
N HIS A 125 1.27 20.35 -14.36
CA HIS A 125 1.03 19.34 -15.40
C HIS A 125 2.22 18.43 -15.72
N GLU A 126 3.45 18.72 -15.31
CA GLU A 126 4.64 17.96 -15.73
C GLU A 126 5.20 16.95 -14.72
N GLY A 127 4.81 16.99 -13.45
CA GLY A 127 5.34 16.08 -12.41
C GLY A 127 4.45 14.92 -12.00
N GLY A 128 3.16 14.98 -12.32
CA GLY A 128 2.16 14.04 -11.80
C GLY A 128 2.09 12.71 -12.54
N GLY A 129 2.84 11.70 -12.11
CA GLY A 129 2.77 10.33 -12.62
C GLY A 129 1.94 9.40 -11.72
N ILE A 130 1.45 8.27 -12.29
CA ILE A 130 0.84 7.20 -11.50
C ILE A 130 1.89 6.60 -10.57
N GLY A 131 1.50 6.34 -9.32
CA GLY A 131 2.35 5.80 -8.27
C GLY A 131 3.04 6.89 -7.44
N TRP A 132 3.81 6.45 -6.48
CA TRP A 132 4.58 7.28 -5.54
C TRP A 132 6.05 7.32 -5.94
N VAL A 133 6.69 8.47 -5.88
CA VAL A 133 8.14 8.60 -6.11
C VAL A 133 8.83 8.80 -4.78
N THR A 134 9.68 7.84 -4.43
CA THR A 134 10.55 7.94 -3.26
C THR A 134 11.85 8.63 -3.66
N THR A 135 12.04 9.85 -3.19
CA THR A 135 13.28 10.61 -3.38
C THR A 135 14.02 10.73 -2.07
N GLY A 136 15.33 10.63 -2.12
CA GLY A 136 16.19 10.86 -0.97
C GLY A 136 17.55 11.33 -1.41
N HIS A 137 17.97 12.48 -0.89
CA HIS A 137 19.31 13.02 -1.10
C HIS A 137 19.83 13.57 0.22
N MET A 138 21.14 13.57 0.39
CA MET A 138 21.79 14.14 1.56
C MET A 138 22.05 15.63 1.31
N ALA A 139 21.57 16.49 2.20
CA ALA A 139 21.87 17.92 2.17
C ALA A 139 22.13 18.39 3.61
N GLY A 140 23.24 19.08 3.83
CA GLY A 140 23.63 19.53 5.16
C GLY A 140 23.84 18.41 6.19
N GLY A 141 24.15 17.17 5.74
CA GLY A 141 24.28 16.00 6.62
C GLY A 141 22.96 15.30 6.96
N GLU A 142 21.82 15.78 6.46
CA GLU A 142 20.49 15.20 6.69
C GLU A 142 19.88 14.63 5.40
N LEU A 143 19.07 13.57 5.55
CA LEU A 143 18.26 13.03 4.48
C LEU A 143 17.11 13.99 4.18
N GLN A 144 16.99 14.39 2.92
CA GLN A 144 15.91 15.24 2.41
C GLN A 144 15.04 14.45 1.42
N GLY A 145 13.89 15.02 1.02
CA GLY A 145 13.00 14.45 0.02
C GLY A 145 11.83 13.67 0.61
N THR A 146 11.09 13.01 -0.26
CA THR A 146 9.84 12.31 0.11
C THR A 146 10.09 11.15 1.08
N ARG A 147 11.22 10.43 0.96
CA ARG A 147 11.57 9.35 1.88
C ARG A 147 11.66 9.82 3.33
N ARG A 148 12.31 10.96 3.56
CA ARG A 148 12.43 11.52 4.92
C ARG A 148 11.07 11.86 5.49
N LYS A 149 10.26 12.57 4.70
CA LYS A 149 8.91 12.97 5.12
C LYS A 149 8.04 11.75 5.46
N MET A 150 8.03 10.72 4.61
CA MET A 150 7.27 9.49 4.85
C MET A 150 7.62 8.86 6.20
N LEU A 151 8.91 8.70 6.46
CA LEU A 151 9.41 8.03 7.67
C LEU A 151 9.19 8.86 8.93
N ASP A 152 9.36 10.18 8.86
CA ASP A 152 9.15 11.06 10.01
C ASP A 152 7.67 11.14 10.40
N ASP A 153 6.77 11.27 9.42
CA ASP A 153 5.32 11.34 9.65
C ASP A 153 4.78 10.00 10.19
N GLU A 154 5.25 8.87 9.65
CA GLU A 154 4.89 7.55 10.15
C GLU A 154 5.39 7.32 11.58
N ALA A 155 6.66 7.64 11.85
CA ALA A 155 7.23 7.50 13.19
C ALA A 155 6.51 8.38 14.22
N LEU A 156 6.01 9.54 13.81
CA LEU A 156 5.17 10.38 14.67
C LEU A 156 3.82 9.72 14.93
N ALA A 157 3.15 9.19 13.90
CA ALA A 157 1.87 8.51 14.02
C ALA A 157 1.94 7.28 14.94
N VAL A 158 2.99 6.47 14.81
CA VAL A 158 3.23 5.32 15.69
C VAL A 158 3.44 5.76 17.13
N ARG A 159 4.29 6.77 17.38
CA ARG A 159 4.54 7.29 18.73
C ARG A 159 3.31 7.88 19.40
N GLN A 160 2.41 8.46 18.62
CA GLN A 160 1.15 9.01 19.13
C GLN A 160 0.04 7.96 19.25
N GLY A 161 0.32 6.69 18.90
CA GLY A 161 -0.68 5.62 18.93
C GLY A 161 -1.79 5.76 17.88
N MET A 162 -1.58 6.62 16.88
CA MET A 162 -2.52 6.84 15.78
C MET A 162 -2.48 5.71 14.77
N LEU A 163 -1.31 5.12 14.52
CA LEU A 163 -1.13 4.01 13.59
C LEU A 163 -0.95 2.71 14.35
N LYS A 164 -1.80 1.71 14.03
CA LYS A 164 -1.77 0.38 14.65
C LYS A 164 -1.33 -0.68 13.64
N MET A 165 -0.43 -1.55 14.06
CA MET A 165 0.08 -2.67 13.29
C MET A 165 -0.18 -3.98 14.03
N TYR A 166 -0.55 -5.05 13.30
CA TYR A 166 -0.83 -6.36 13.85
C TYR A 166 0.17 -7.42 13.41
N ASP A 167 0.80 -7.21 12.24
CA ASP A 167 1.72 -8.20 11.67
C ASP A 167 3.04 -8.20 12.41
N GLU A 168 3.44 -9.40 12.87
CA GLU A 168 4.69 -9.56 13.63
C GLU A 168 5.93 -9.18 12.80
N GLN A 169 5.95 -9.53 11.52
CA GLN A 169 7.06 -9.20 10.64
C GLN A 169 7.13 -7.69 10.38
N GLN A 170 5.97 -7.06 10.16
CA GLN A 170 5.85 -5.60 10.03
C GLN A 170 6.41 -4.91 11.28
N ILE A 171 5.96 -5.32 12.48
CA ILE A 171 6.42 -4.77 13.76
C ILE A 171 7.92 -4.99 13.95
N ARG A 172 8.43 -6.19 13.67
CA ARG A 172 9.87 -6.50 13.80
C ARG A 172 10.75 -5.66 12.87
N GLN A 173 10.28 -5.37 11.66
CA GLN A 173 11.01 -4.49 10.73
C GLN A 173 11.07 -3.06 11.29
N HIS A 174 9.95 -2.52 11.80
CA HIS A 174 9.93 -1.19 12.45
C HIS A 174 10.85 -1.12 13.67
N MET A 175 10.85 -2.14 14.52
CA MET A 175 11.76 -2.20 15.69
C MET A 175 13.25 -2.28 15.30
N SER A 176 13.57 -2.81 14.13
CA SER A 176 14.95 -2.91 13.63
C SER A 176 15.39 -1.71 12.78
N PHE A 177 14.46 -0.81 12.48
CA PHE A 177 14.72 0.38 11.66
C PHE A 177 15.34 1.48 12.50
N MET A 178 16.47 2.02 12.06
CA MET A 178 17.27 2.97 12.85
C MET A 178 17.94 4.02 11.97
N MET A 179 18.37 5.10 12.61
CA MET A 179 19.22 6.09 11.97
C MET A 179 20.69 5.63 11.96
N VAL A 180 21.25 5.43 10.77
CA VAL A 180 22.66 5.10 10.57
C VAL A 180 23.32 6.16 9.71
N LYS A 181 24.29 6.88 10.27
CA LYS A 181 25.00 7.96 9.56
C LYS A 181 24.06 8.99 8.91
N GLY A 182 23.01 9.39 9.63
CA GLY A 182 22.01 10.34 9.14
C GLY A 182 21.00 9.80 8.13
N ARG A 183 21.01 8.48 7.85
CA ARG A 183 20.01 7.80 7.01
C ARG A 183 19.16 6.87 7.83
N ALA A 184 17.85 6.96 7.66
CA ALA A 184 16.91 6.01 8.19
C ALA A 184 16.94 4.74 7.33
N GLN A 185 17.33 3.62 7.91
CA GLN A 185 17.47 2.33 7.22
C GLN A 185 17.35 1.15 8.18
N ALA A 186 17.08 -0.04 7.64
CA ALA A 186 17.14 -1.26 8.42
C ALA A 186 18.58 -1.50 8.94
N LYS A 187 18.66 -2.09 10.13
CA LYS A 187 19.93 -2.59 10.65
C LYS A 187 20.54 -3.58 9.64
N SER A 188 21.88 -3.63 9.57
CA SER A 188 22.59 -4.56 8.66
C SER A 188 21.94 -5.95 8.65
N ASN A 189 21.71 -6.51 7.47
CA ASN A 189 21.03 -7.79 7.23
C ASN A 189 19.56 -7.85 7.68
N LYS A 190 18.89 -6.71 7.89
CA LYS A 190 17.45 -6.63 8.13
C LYS A 190 16.75 -5.98 6.93
N LYS A 191 15.46 -6.32 6.79
CA LYS A 191 14.58 -5.79 5.73
C LYS A 191 13.84 -4.56 6.23
N ASP A 192 13.47 -3.66 5.32
CA ASP A 192 12.65 -2.48 5.58
C ASP A 192 11.43 -2.35 4.65
N ASP A 193 11.13 -3.40 3.88
CA ASP A 193 10.04 -3.41 2.89
C ASP A 193 8.70 -3.00 3.52
N PHE A 194 8.37 -3.55 4.70
CA PHE A 194 7.15 -3.16 5.41
C PHE A 194 7.21 -1.75 6.01
N VAL A 195 8.39 -1.27 6.40
CA VAL A 195 8.52 0.11 6.88
C VAL A 195 8.20 1.07 5.75
N MET A 196 8.75 0.81 4.56
CA MET A 196 8.49 1.63 3.38
C MET A 196 7.02 1.55 2.94
N ALA A 197 6.45 0.35 2.90
CA ALA A 197 5.06 0.16 2.54
C ALA A 197 4.10 0.84 3.54
N THR A 198 4.38 0.76 4.86
CA THR A 198 3.57 1.39 5.91
C THR A 198 3.66 2.91 5.85
N ALA A 199 4.88 3.44 5.75
CA ALA A 199 5.11 4.88 5.65
C ALA A 199 4.47 5.47 4.38
N GLY A 200 4.53 4.74 3.26
CA GLY A 200 3.85 5.12 2.02
C GLY A 200 2.33 5.10 2.16
N ALA A 201 1.76 4.06 2.78
CA ALA A 201 0.32 3.98 3.05
C ALA A 201 -0.16 5.15 3.92
N TRP A 202 0.61 5.51 4.96
CA TRP A 202 0.32 6.66 5.81
C TRP A 202 0.31 7.96 5.02
N GLN A 203 1.30 8.21 4.14
CA GLN A 203 1.32 9.41 3.31
C GLN A 203 0.13 9.48 2.34
N VAL A 204 -0.16 8.38 1.65
CA VAL A 204 -1.28 8.34 0.70
C VAL A 204 -2.61 8.57 1.42
N GLN A 205 -2.77 8.05 2.63
CA GLN A 205 -3.95 8.31 3.47
C GLN A 205 -4.11 9.79 3.79
N LEU A 206 -3.04 10.49 4.17
CA LEU A 206 -3.07 11.93 4.46
C LEU A 206 -3.43 12.77 3.22
N LEU A 207 -3.05 12.30 2.03
CA LEU A 207 -3.27 12.99 0.75
C LEU A 207 -4.58 12.58 0.07
N THR A 208 -5.28 11.57 0.56
CA THR A 208 -6.52 11.08 -0.02
C THR A 208 -7.69 11.50 0.87
N PRO A 209 -8.58 12.39 0.41
CA PRO A 209 -9.75 12.78 1.20
C PRO A 209 -10.65 11.57 1.47
N GLU A 210 -11.40 11.63 2.56
CA GLU A 210 -12.48 10.67 2.78
C GLU A 210 -13.57 10.92 1.74
N SER A 211 -13.96 9.87 0.99
CA SER A 211 -15.15 9.96 0.17
C SER A 211 -16.37 9.90 1.10
N SER A 212 -17.25 10.87 0.99
CA SER A 212 -18.52 10.83 1.71
C SER A 212 -19.33 9.61 1.25
N PHE A 213 -19.77 8.79 2.18
CA PHE A 213 -20.58 7.60 1.92
C PHE A 213 -21.99 7.93 1.38
N GLY A 214 -22.33 9.24 1.27
CA GLY A 214 -23.66 9.73 1.00
C GLY A 214 -24.09 9.76 -0.47
N ASP A 215 -23.17 9.65 -1.41
CA ASP A 215 -23.45 9.94 -2.82
C ASP A 215 -23.60 8.70 -3.72
N TYR A 216 -23.66 7.49 -3.17
CA TYR A 216 -23.77 6.26 -3.97
C TYR A 216 -25.12 5.58 -3.77
N ASP A 217 -25.92 5.55 -4.83
CA ASP A 217 -27.18 4.82 -4.89
C ASP A 217 -26.93 3.29 -4.78
N PRO A 218 -27.62 2.57 -3.88
CA PRO A 218 -27.54 1.12 -3.78
C PRO A 218 -27.90 0.36 -5.07
N GLU A 219 -28.78 0.91 -5.90
CA GLU A 219 -29.19 0.32 -7.18
C GLU A 219 -28.09 0.42 -8.25
N GLU A 220 -27.34 1.53 -8.28
CA GLU A 220 -26.18 1.70 -9.15
C GLU A 220 -25.06 0.70 -8.82
N ARG A 221 -24.94 0.33 -7.54
CA ARG A 221 -24.01 -0.72 -7.04
C ARG A 221 -24.38 -2.11 -7.52
N ALA A 222 -25.67 -2.44 -7.51
CA ALA A 222 -26.15 -3.75 -8.00
C ALA A 222 -25.85 -3.88 -9.49
N ALA A 223 -26.13 -2.86 -10.29
CA ALA A 223 -25.87 -2.83 -11.72
C ALA A 223 -24.36 -2.91 -12.05
N THR A 224 -23.53 -2.21 -11.26
CA THR A 224 -22.07 -2.27 -11.41
C THR A 224 -21.51 -3.63 -11.03
N ARG A 225 -22.04 -4.26 -9.97
CA ARG A 225 -21.64 -5.61 -9.52
C ARG A 225 -21.98 -6.70 -10.54
N GLU A 226 -23.10 -6.60 -11.22
CA GLU A 226 -23.48 -7.50 -12.32
C GLU A 226 -22.59 -7.31 -13.55
N LYS A 227 -22.26 -6.07 -13.90
CA LYS A 227 -21.41 -5.74 -15.05
C LYS A 227 -19.98 -6.27 -14.95
N TRP A 228 -19.48 -6.49 -13.73
CA TRP A 228 -18.15 -7.02 -13.45
C TRP A 228 -18.12 -8.54 -13.19
N ARG A 229 -19.29 -9.20 -13.03
CA ARG A 229 -19.40 -10.66 -12.88
C ARG A 229 -19.17 -11.41 -14.19
N PHE A 230 -19.28 -10.74 -15.34
CA PHE A 230 -19.23 -11.34 -16.67
C PHE A 230 -18.05 -10.87 -17.54
N ARG A 231 -16.98 -10.37 -16.93
CA ARG A 231 -15.74 -10.04 -17.65
C ARG A 231 -14.53 -10.75 -16.99
#